data_8af7bc5f613c3326215a6478d857b4b1
#
_entry.id   8af7bc5f613c3326215a6478d857b4b1
#
_cell.length_a   1.000
_cell.length_b   1.000
_cell.length_c   1.000
_cell.angle_alpha   90.00
_cell.angle_beta   90.00
_cell.angle_gamma   90.00
#
_symmetry.space_group_name_H-M   'P 1'
#
loop_
_entity.id
_entity.type
_entity.pdbx_description
1 polymer ?
#
loop_
_entity_poly.entity_id
_entity_poly.type
_entity_poly.pdbx_seq_one_letter_code
_entity_poly.pdbx_strand_id
1 'polypeptide(L)'
;MFYIILLGLLLRLSYIVKPEGMWNDEYVSWYVASTPFLKGFWQEVVKQCHMPLYYVYLKPFTGLSDTILRLTSVIPGVLAIPLMYAVGREHSKRCGYYAAMITSVLSFLIYYSQEIRFYSLLFLFSALSLLFT
;
A
#
# COMPACT_ATOMS: atom_id res chain seq x y z
N MET A 1 8.57 17.41 -9.05
CA MET A 1 8.26 16.00 -8.76
C MET A 1 8.94 15.50 -7.48
N PHE A 2 10.24 15.64 -7.33
CA PHE A 2 10.98 15.19 -6.14
C PHE A 2 10.34 15.62 -4.80
N TYR A 3 10.06 16.92 -4.62
CA TYR A 3 9.44 17.44 -3.39
C TYR A 3 8.05 16.87 -3.11
N ILE A 4 7.26 16.57 -4.15
CA ILE A 4 5.92 15.96 -4.00
C ILE A 4 6.05 14.52 -3.48
N ILE A 5 7.00 13.76 -4.02
CA ILE A 5 7.28 12.38 -3.57
C ILE A 5 7.83 12.40 -2.14
N LEU A 6 8.76 13.32 -1.85
CA LEU A 6 9.32 13.47 -0.51
C LEU A 6 8.24 13.81 0.52
N LEU A 7 7.37 14.77 0.21
CA LEU A 7 6.22 15.12 1.06
C LEU A 7 5.32 13.89 1.30
N GLY A 8 4.95 13.18 0.23
CA GLY A 8 4.12 11.98 0.32
C GLY A 8 4.76 10.85 1.13
N LEU A 9 6.08 10.69 1.05
CA LEU A 9 6.85 9.74 1.87
C LEU A 9 6.83 10.16 3.35
N LEU A 10 7.16 11.41 3.67
CA LEU A 10 7.19 11.91 5.04
C LEU A 10 5.83 11.79 5.72
N LEU A 11 4.74 12.13 5.02
CA LEU A 11 3.38 11.97 5.54
C LEU A 11 3.03 10.50 5.82
N ARG A 12 3.49 9.56 4.99
CA ARG A 12 3.26 8.11 5.20
C ARG A 12 4.12 7.52 6.31
N LEU A 13 5.27 8.09 6.58
CA LEU A 13 6.14 7.67 7.68
C LEU A 13 5.75 8.29 9.02
N SER A 14 4.99 9.39 9.05
CA SER A 14 4.70 10.18 10.26
C SER A 14 4.01 9.38 11.37
N TYR A 15 3.24 8.34 11.04
CA TYR A 15 2.50 7.52 12.01
C TYR A 15 2.68 6.01 11.75
N ILE A 16 3.88 5.59 11.33
CA ILE A 16 4.16 4.18 11.03
C ILE A 16 4.45 3.36 12.30
N VAL A 17 5.00 4.02 13.32
CA VAL A 17 5.26 3.40 14.63
C VAL A 17 4.02 3.61 15.49
N LYS A 18 3.29 2.54 15.75
CA LYS A 18 2.08 2.55 16.59
C LYS A 18 2.39 1.86 17.92
N PRO A 19 2.27 2.55 19.05
CA PRO A 19 2.57 1.97 20.37
C PRO A 19 1.60 0.86 20.76
N GLU A 20 0.38 0.85 20.17
CA GLU A 20 -0.65 -0.16 20.43
C GLU A 20 -0.36 -1.51 19.75
N GLY A 21 0.68 -1.60 18.90
CA GLY A 21 0.96 -2.78 18.09
C GLY A 21 0.01 -2.92 16.90
N MET A 22 -0.25 -4.17 16.50
CA MET A 22 -1.20 -4.47 15.43
C MET A 22 -2.64 -4.41 15.93
N TRP A 23 -3.50 -3.69 15.22
CA TRP A 23 -4.92 -3.79 15.45
C TRP A 23 -5.55 -4.97 14.67
N ASN A 24 -6.81 -5.29 14.95
CA ASN A 24 -7.46 -6.52 14.52
C ASN A 24 -7.26 -6.86 13.02
N ASP A 25 -7.47 -5.92 12.12
CA ASP A 25 -7.37 -6.15 10.67
C ASP A 25 -5.92 -6.32 10.19
N GLU A 26 -4.96 -5.64 10.82
CA GLU A 26 -3.52 -5.84 10.56
C GLU A 26 -3.09 -7.25 11.01
N TYR A 27 -3.56 -7.67 12.20
CA TYR A 27 -3.31 -9.00 12.73
C TYR A 27 -3.85 -10.10 11.80
N VAL A 28 -5.08 -9.95 11.30
CA VAL A 28 -5.66 -10.89 10.33
C VAL A 28 -4.79 -10.97 9.07
N SER A 29 -4.34 -9.85 8.56
CA SER A 29 -3.47 -9.80 7.37
C SER A 29 -2.14 -10.53 7.60
N TRP A 30 -1.52 -10.29 8.75
CA TRP A 30 -0.30 -10.97 9.17
C TRP A 30 -0.53 -12.48 9.38
N TYR A 31 -1.61 -12.87 10.06
CA TYR A 31 -1.95 -14.26 10.32
C TYR A 31 -2.11 -15.07 9.02
N VAL A 32 -2.90 -14.57 8.09
CA VAL A 32 -3.10 -15.21 6.77
C VAL A 32 -1.77 -15.35 6.03
N ALA A 33 -0.97 -14.29 5.98
CA ALA A 33 0.33 -14.31 5.33
C ALA A 33 1.31 -15.28 6.01
N SER A 34 1.24 -15.44 7.34
CA SER A 34 2.09 -16.34 8.12
C SER A 34 1.73 -17.82 7.92
N THR A 35 0.49 -18.13 7.52
CA THR A 35 0.02 -19.49 7.34
C THR A 35 0.80 -20.20 6.22
N PRO A 36 1.38 -21.40 6.44
CA PRO A 36 2.11 -22.12 5.41
C PRO A 36 1.25 -22.50 4.19
N PHE A 37 1.83 -22.41 2.98
CA PHE A 37 1.11 -22.69 1.73
C PHE A 37 0.42 -24.07 1.72
N LEU A 38 1.08 -25.09 2.28
CA LEU A 38 0.59 -26.47 2.30
C LEU A 38 -0.39 -26.78 3.46
N LYS A 39 -0.52 -25.86 4.43
CA LYS A 39 -1.30 -26.08 5.67
C LYS A 39 -2.48 -25.13 5.80
N GLY A 40 -3.18 -24.83 4.70
CA GLY A 40 -4.43 -24.08 4.78
C GLY A 40 -4.35 -22.61 4.38
N PHE A 41 -3.21 -22.12 3.85
CA PHE A 41 -3.08 -20.73 3.37
C PHE A 41 -4.25 -20.31 2.46
N TRP A 42 -4.54 -21.11 1.45
CA TRP A 42 -5.62 -20.82 0.50
C TRP A 42 -7.00 -20.83 1.14
N GLN A 43 -7.22 -21.67 2.14
CA GLN A 43 -8.47 -21.68 2.89
C GLN A 43 -8.65 -20.37 3.68
N GLU A 44 -7.59 -19.89 4.32
CA GLU A 44 -7.64 -18.61 5.04
C GLU A 44 -7.80 -17.42 4.08
N VAL A 45 -7.12 -17.42 2.94
CA VAL A 45 -7.30 -16.40 1.89
C VAL A 45 -8.75 -16.33 1.40
N VAL A 46 -9.37 -17.48 1.14
CA VAL A 46 -10.78 -17.55 0.68
C VAL A 46 -11.74 -17.03 1.74
N LYS A 47 -11.51 -17.33 3.02
CA LYS A 47 -12.34 -16.82 4.13
C LYS A 47 -12.35 -15.30 4.21
N GLN A 48 -11.23 -14.66 3.88
CA GLN A 48 -11.12 -13.20 3.96
C GLN A 48 -11.76 -12.48 2.78
N CYS A 49 -12.03 -13.16 1.65
CA CYS A 49 -12.56 -12.57 0.41
C CYS A 49 -11.75 -11.36 -0.08
N HIS A 50 -10.46 -11.29 0.24
CA HIS A 50 -9.57 -10.20 -0.14
C HIS A 50 -8.60 -10.63 -1.25
N MET A 51 -7.81 -9.66 -1.74
CA MET A 51 -6.83 -9.83 -2.80
C MET A 51 -5.72 -10.83 -2.40
N PRO A 52 -5.66 -12.04 -2.99
CA PRO A 52 -4.69 -13.07 -2.62
C PRO A 52 -3.24 -12.64 -2.78
N LEU A 53 -2.97 -11.84 -3.81
CA LEU A 53 -1.63 -11.35 -4.15
C LEU A 53 -0.99 -10.58 -2.98
N TYR A 54 -1.80 -9.83 -2.20
CA TYR A 54 -1.27 -9.09 -1.06
C TYR A 54 -0.67 -10.01 0.00
N TYR A 55 -1.33 -11.13 0.33
CA TYR A 55 -0.83 -12.07 1.33
C TYR A 55 0.44 -12.79 0.86
N VAL A 56 0.53 -13.11 -0.43
CA VAL A 56 1.75 -13.67 -1.03
C VAL A 56 2.89 -12.65 -0.98
N TYR A 57 2.60 -11.37 -1.29
CA TYR A 57 3.55 -10.27 -1.18
C TYR A 57 4.04 -10.03 0.25
N LEU A 58 3.14 -10.11 1.24
CA LEU A 58 3.45 -9.90 2.65
C LEU A 58 4.25 -11.06 3.27
N LYS A 59 4.08 -12.26 2.76
CA LYS A 59 4.59 -13.51 3.34
C LYS A 59 6.09 -13.51 3.69
N PRO A 60 7.02 -13.05 2.84
CA PRO A 60 8.45 -13.04 3.17
C PRO A 60 8.81 -12.13 4.35
N PHE A 61 7.93 -11.21 4.73
CA PHE A 61 8.15 -10.21 5.78
C PHE A 61 7.53 -10.58 7.13
N THR A 62 6.74 -11.65 7.21
CA THR A 62 5.94 -12.00 8.39
C THR A 62 6.75 -12.30 9.67
N GLY A 63 8.05 -12.57 9.55
CA GLY A 63 8.98 -12.74 10.67
C GLY A 63 9.62 -11.44 11.20
N LEU A 64 9.26 -10.29 10.62
CA LEU A 64 9.84 -8.99 10.96
C LEU A 64 8.91 -8.18 11.88
N SER A 65 9.38 -7.03 12.37
CA SER A 65 8.59 -6.17 13.25
C SER A 65 7.39 -5.53 12.54
N ASP A 66 6.35 -5.17 13.30
CA ASP A 66 5.13 -4.52 12.81
C ASP A 66 5.42 -3.28 11.96
N THR A 67 6.43 -2.49 12.38
CA THR A 67 6.87 -1.31 11.63
C THR A 67 7.38 -1.67 10.24
N ILE A 68 8.15 -2.74 10.11
CA ILE A 68 8.66 -3.21 8.81
C ILE A 68 7.51 -3.76 7.96
N LEU A 69 6.57 -4.45 8.57
CA LEU A 69 5.37 -4.92 7.87
C LEU A 69 4.54 -3.75 7.31
N ARG A 70 4.40 -2.65 8.05
CA ARG A 70 3.74 -1.43 7.56
C ARG A 70 4.50 -0.77 6.40
N LEU A 71 5.84 -0.83 6.39
CA LEU A 71 6.64 -0.34 5.26
C LEU A 71 6.28 -1.03 3.95
N THR A 72 5.83 -2.29 3.97
CA THR A 72 5.34 -3.00 2.77
C THR A 72 4.14 -2.30 2.13
N SER A 73 3.33 -1.56 2.89
CA SER A 73 2.21 -0.73 2.38
C SER A 73 2.65 0.69 2.02
N VAL A 74 3.68 1.24 2.70
CA VAL A 74 4.25 2.56 2.35
C VAL A 74 4.87 2.54 0.95
N ILE A 75 5.62 1.50 0.62
CA ILE A 75 6.32 1.39 -0.68
C ILE A 75 5.34 1.56 -1.87
N PRO A 76 4.28 0.74 -2.03
CA PRO A 76 3.33 0.92 -3.12
C PRO A 76 2.58 2.26 -3.04
N GLY A 77 2.30 2.77 -1.83
CA GLY A 77 1.67 4.07 -1.65
C GLY A 77 2.51 5.24 -2.15
N VAL A 78 3.84 5.18 -1.99
CA VAL A 78 4.77 6.18 -2.51
C VAL A 78 4.98 6.02 -4.02
N LEU A 79 5.10 4.79 -4.52
CA LEU A 79 5.23 4.50 -5.95
C LEU A 79 4.00 4.93 -6.77
N ALA A 80 2.83 4.95 -6.15
CA ALA A 80 1.62 5.45 -6.79
C ALA A 80 1.69 6.95 -7.13
N ILE A 81 2.49 7.77 -6.43
CA ILE A 81 2.59 9.22 -6.67
C ILE A 81 3.16 9.53 -8.07
N PRO A 82 4.35 9.05 -8.45
CA PRO A 82 4.87 9.28 -9.80
C PRO A 82 4.03 8.58 -10.88
N LEU A 83 3.36 7.48 -10.55
CA LEU A 83 2.48 6.79 -11.46
C LEU A 83 1.24 7.64 -11.78
N MET A 84 0.61 8.23 -10.77
CA MET A 84 -0.52 9.15 -10.97
C MET A 84 -0.11 10.43 -11.70
N TYR A 85 1.15 10.87 -11.55
CA TYR A 85 1.70 11.91 -12.43
C TYR A 85 1.70 11.46 -13.89
N ALA A 86 2.16 10.23 -14.18
CA ALA A 86 2.19 9.71 -15.54
C ALA A 86 0.78 9.63 -16.14
N VAL A 87 -0.19 9.07 -15.41
CA VAL A 87 -1.61 9.02 -15.82
C VAL A 87 -2.17 10.43 -16.11
N GLY A 88 -2.00 11.36 -15.19
CA GLY A 88 -2.50 12.73 -15.40
C GLY A 88 -1.79 13.48 -16.53
N ARG A 89 -0.54 13.12 -16.83
CA ARG A 89 0.26 13.73 -17.90
C ARG A 89 -0.27 13.40 -19.29
N GLU A 90 -1.01 12.33 -19.47
CA GLU A 90 -1.69 11.99 -20.75
C GLU A 90 -2.64 13.14 -21.19
N HIS A 91 -3.23 13.87 -20.23
CA HIS A 91 -4.04 15.04 -20.53
C HIS A 91 -3.20 16.32 -20.64
N SER A 92 -2.34 16.59 -19.64
CA SER A 92 -1.39 17.72 -19.65
C SER A 92 -0.37 17.60 -18.52
N LYS A 93 0.79 18.30 -18.65
CA LYS A 93 1.76 18.40 -17.56
C LYS A 93 1.15 18.91 -16.25
N ARG A 94 0.21 19.88 -16.34
CA ARG A 94 -0.46 20.47 -15.16
C ARG A 94 -1.34 19.41 -14.47
N CYS A 95 -2.14 18.66 -15.22
CA CYS A 95 -2.95 17.57 -14.68
C CYS A 95 -2.07 16.51 -13.99
N GLY A 96 -0.92 16.16 -14.56
CA GLY A 96 0.03 15.26 -13.93
C GLY A 96 0.50 15.75 -12.56
N TYR A 97 0.90 17.02 -12.45
CA TYR A 97 1.31 17.60 -11.15
C TYR A 97 0.16 17.65 -10.14
N TYR A 98 -1.05 17.99 -10.56
CA TYR A 98 -2.22 17.97 -9.66
C TYR A 98 -2.56 16.55 -9.19
N ALA A 99 -2.54 15.57 -10.09
CA ALA A 99 -2.78 14.16 -9.73
C ALA A 99 -1.75 13.65 -8.73
N ALA A 100 -0.46 13.93 -8.95
CA ALA A 100 0.60 13.58 -8.02
C ALA A 100 0.45 14.27 -6.66
N MET A 101 0.13 15.57 -6.64
CA MET A 101 -0.05 16.35 -5.41
C MET A 101 -1.23 15.80 -4.60
N ILE A 102 -2.39 15.59 -5.24
CA ILE A 102 -3.57 15.00 -4.57
C ILE A 102 -3.21 13.63 -4.00
N THR A 103 -2.56 12.77 -4.77
CA THR A 103 -2.14 11.43 -4.32
C THR A 103 -1.18 11.50 -3.13
N SER A 104 -0.31 12.51 -3.07
CA SER A 104 0.67 12.66 -1.99
C SER A 104 0.04 13.07 -0.66
N VAL A 105 -1.02 13.91 -0.68
CA VAL A 105 -1.62 14.51 0.52
C VAL A 105 -3.00 13.97 0.89
N LEU A 106 -3.61 13.13 0.06
CA LEU A 106 -4.94 12.58 0.34
C LEU A 106 -4.91 11.71 1.59
N SER A 107 -5.62 12.13 2.63
CA SER A 107 -5.62 11.50 3.96
C SER A 107 -5.96 10.01 3.92
N PHE A 108 -6.92 9.62 3.07
CA PHE A 108 -7.29 8.23 2.85
C PHE A 108 -6.09 7.38 2.37
N LEU A 109 -5.33 7.85 1.37
CA LEU A 109 -4.17 7.13 0.84
C LEU A 109 -3.00 7.11 1.83
N ILE A 110 -2.84 8.18 2.63
CA ILE A 110 -1.84 8.22 3.70
C ILE A 110 -2.18 7.19 4.76
N TYR A 111 -3.41 7.21 5.29
CA TYR A 111 -3.87 6.32 6.34
C TYR A 111 -3.66 4.85 5.96
N TYR A 112 -4.16 4.41 4.81
CA TYR A 112 -4.02 3.02 4.37
C TYR A 112 -2.60 2.61 3.95
N SER A 113 -1.71 3.58 3.73
CA SER A 113 -0.28 3.29 3.56
C SER A 113 0.44 3.03 4.89
N GLN A 114 -0.15 3.44 6.02
CA GLN A 114 0.41 3.26 7.37
C GLN A 114 -0.10 1.99 8.06
N GLU A 115 -0.80 1.12 7.33
CA GLU A 115 -1.39 -0.11 7.85
C GLU A 115 -0.95 -1.33 7.03
N ILE A 116 -0.96 -2.51 7.68
CA ILE A 116 -0.68 -3.79 7.03
C ILE A 116 -1.95 -4.23 6.28
N ARG A 117 -2.26 -3.52 5.17
CA ARG A 117 -3.47 -3.72 4.37
C ARG A 117 -3.18 -3.63 2.87
N PHE A 118 -4.00 -4.29 2.09
CA PHE A 118 -3.84 -4.42 0.63
C PHE A 118 -4.15 -3.13 -0.17
N TYR A 119 -4.73 -2.11 0.44
CA TYR A 119 -5.28 -0.92 -0.26
C TYR A 119 -4.23 -0.14 -1.06
N SER A 120 -3.03 0.06 -0.52
CA SER A 120 -1.96 0.77 -1.24
C SER A 120 -1.50 -0.01 -2.48
N LEU A 121 -1.43 -1.34 -2.37
CA LEU A 121 -1.08 -2.21 -3.49
C LEU A 121 -2.20 -2.22 -4.54
N LEU A 122 -3.45 -2.29 -4.11
CA LEU A 122 -4.63 -2.22 -4.98
C LEU A 122 -4.65 -0.88 -5.74
N PHE A 123 -4.43 0.24 -5.05
CA PHE A 123 -4.37 1.55 -5.68
C PHE A 123 -3.24 1.65 -6.71
N LEU A 124 -2.05 1.13 -6.39
CA LEU A 124 -0.93 1.09 -7.32
C LEU A 124 -1.27 0.33 -8.61
N PHE A 125 -1.86 -0.87 -8.49
CA PHE A 125 -2.25 -1.66 -9.66
C PHE A 125 -3.41 -1.04 -10.45
N SER A 126 -4.36 -0.38 -9.78
CA SER A 126 -5.42 0.37 -10.44
C SER A 126 -4.85 1.53 -11.26
N ALA A 127 -3.88 2.27 -10.70
CA ALA A 127 -3.21 3.35 -11.42
C ALA A 127 -2.35 2.83 -12.59
N LEU A 128 -1.70 1.67 -12.44
CA LEU A 128 -1.01 0.99 -13.55
C LEU A 128 -1.97 0.60 -14.65
N SER A 129 -3.12 0.03 -14.32
CA SER A 129 -4.15 -0.33 -15.30
C SER A 129 -4.60 0.89 -16.12
N LEU A 130 -4.81 2.04 -15.47
CA LEU A 130 -5.18 3.28 -16.16
C LEU A 130 -4.09 3.80 -17.11
N LEU A 131 -2.83 3.53 -16.82
CA LEU A 131 -1.72 3.97 -17.68
C LEU A 131 -1.62 3.13 -18.97
N PHE A 132 -2.10 1.89 -18.95
CA PHE A 132 -2.04 0.98 -20.12
C PHE A 132 -3.37 0.88 -20.89
N THR A 133 -4.35 1.70 -20.53
CA THR A 133 -5.63 1.79 -21.26
C THR A 133 -5.62 2.92 -22.27
#